data_d191254cc486233d1642d5a314a17a13
#
_entry.id   d191254cc486233d1642d5a314a17a13
#
_cell.length_a   1.000
_cell.length_b   1.000
_cell.length_c   1.000
_cell.angle_alpha   90.00
_cell.angle_beta   90.00
_cell.angle_gamma   90.00
#
_symmetry.space_group_name_H-M   'P 1'
#
loop_
_entity.id
_entity.type
_entity.pdbx_description
1 polymer ?
#
loop_
_entity_poly.entity_id
_entity_poly.type
_entity_poly.pdbx_seq_one_letter_code
_entity_poly.pdbx_strand_id
1 'polypeptide(L)'
;MRSERVYDVVVVGFGGAGACAAIAAAEAGASVLVLDRFYGGGSTTHSGGVVYAGGGTPVQQEAGVTDSADAMFTYLSREVGDAVSAATLRRFVDGSPAMIEWLTEQGLPFEGSLCPYKTSYPTNRHFLYYSGNEQVSSYAENAAPAPRGHRVRAKNFSGAAFYATLRDAALGKGVEFRPLAEVRELIVSDGAVVGVEFDAPDPGAFGRGHKVRTEIAAKLEVWHPPLGDRLMAKVVSAQRKRSTRHRVLARGGVVLSTGGFGQNKELVRRYAPAWTEVSPLAAGGDDGAALRLGAQVDAATSHLHKMSGWKFISPPSGFLDGVAVGLSGDRFANEQLYGATMSEPLIEQQGGRGFLILDAAGWRKARRQARSQCAFFQVPQSLYIFSPFGHRRAGTVAALASACGIDPAGLEATIAQYNQAITAGQPDPLGKADQYRRVLDRGPYFAVNLAPQVSPAYPFPFITLGGLAVDEDTGAVRRGTGDIIPGLYAAGRAAVGICSNSYVSGLSLADAVFSGRRAGENAAGSGRDVEILESKNQETR
;
A
#
# COMPACT_ATOMS: atom_id res chain seq x y z
N MET A 1 1.32 16.70 -39.90
CA MET A 1 0.87 15.68 -38.93
C MET A 1 2.10 14.96 -38.41
N ARG A 2 2.37 14.93 -37.10
CA ARG A 2 3.41 14.04 -36.56
C ARG A 2 2.90 12.62 -36.75
N SER A 3 3.70 11.72 -37.33
CA SER A 3 3.34 10.31 -37.53
C SER A 3 2.86 9.72 -36.19
N GLU A 4 1.69 9.10 -36.18
CA GLU A 4 1.23 8.33 -35.02
C GLU A 4 2.24 7.22 -34.74
N ARG A 5 2.76 7.17 -33.52
CA ARG A 5 3.64 6.08 -33.11
C ARG A 5 2.76 4.92 -32.63
N VAL A 6 3.12 3.73 -33.04
CA VAL A 6 2.44 2.49 -32.67
C VAL A 6 3.40 1.64 -31.85
N TYR A 7 2.93 1.14 -30.72
CA TYR A 7 3.63 0.18 -29.86
C TYR A 7 2.78 -1.08 -29.74
N ASP A 8 3.36 -2.15 -29.25
CA ASP A 8 2.58 -3.33 -28.91
C ASP A 8 1.82 -3.11 -27.59
N VAL A 9 2.49 -2.56 -26.58
CA VAL A 9 1.90 -2.27 -25.27
C VAL A 9 2.16 -0.82 -24.83
N VAL A 10 1.10 -0.14 -24.37
CA VAL A 10 1.22 1.16 -23.72
C VAL A 10 0.88 1.01 -22.23
N VAL A 11 1.82 1.33 -21.35
CA VAL A 11 1.62 1.29 -19.90
C VAL A 11 1.39 2.70 -19.38
N VAL A 12 0.30 2.92 -18.63
CA VAL A 12 -0.08 4.21 -18.05
C VAL A 12 0.18 4.20 -16.56
N GLY A 13 1.21 4.93 -16.13
CA GLY A 13 1.75 4.95 -14.76
C GLY A 13 3.02 4.10 -14.63
N PHE A 14 4.11 4.72 -14.18
CA PHE A 14 5.41 4.06 -13.98
C PHE A 14 5.73 3.92 -12.49
N GLY A 15 4.79 3.35 -11.73
CA GLY A 15 5.00 2.86 -10.38
C GLY A 15 5.49 1.41 -10.37
N GLY A 16 5.40 0.71 -9.22
CA GLY A 16 5.81 -0.70 -9.11
C GLY A 16 5.08 -1.63 -10.09
N ALA A 17 3.74 -1.53 -10.17
CA ALA A 17 2.95 -2.36 -11.07
C ALA A 17 3.25 -2.07 -12.55
N GLY A 18 3.37 -0.79 -12.91
CA GLY A 18 3.70 -0.42 -14.29
C GLY A 18 5.10 -0.83 -14.71
N ALA A 19 6.08 -0.78 -13.80
CA ALA A 19 7.42 -1.28 -14.07
C ALA A 19 7.42 -2.80 -14.31
N CYS A 20 6.70 -3.57 -13.48
CA CYS A 20 6.57 -5.01 -13.66
C CYS A 20 5.82 -5.36 -14.95
N ALA A 21 4.75 -4.61 -15.29
CA ALA A 21 4.02 -4.81 -16.56
C ALA A 21 4.91 -4.52 -17.77
N ALA A 22 5.67 -3.43 -17.73
CA ALA A 22 6.58 -3.07 -18.82
C ALA A 22 7.71 -4.09 -19.01
N ILE A 23 8.30 -4.60 -17.91
CA ILE A 23 9.32 -5.64 -17.96
C ILE A 23 8.74 -6.91 -18.58
N ALA A 24 7.59 -7.38 -18.06
CA ALA A 24 6.98 -8.63 -18.51
C ALA A 24 6.56 -8.55 -19.99
N ALA A 25 6.01 -7.43 -20.44
CA ALA A 25 5.69 -7.22 -21.85
C ALA A 25 6.95 -7.21 -22.74
N ALA A 26 8.02 -6.55 -22.30
CA ALA A 26 9.29 -6.54 -23.03
C ALA A 26 9.98 -7.92 -23.07
N GLU A 27 9.91 -8.69 -21.98
CA GLU A 27 10.36 -10.09 -21.92
C GLU A 27 9.58 -11.00 -22.87
N ALA A 28 8.30 -10.69 -23.15
CA ALA A 28 7.49 -11.36 -24.17
C ALA A 28 7.77 -10.85 -25.60
N GLY A 29 8.73 -9.98 -25.81
CA GLY A 29 9.15 -9.45 -27.11
C GLY A 29 8.36 -8.24 -27.62
N ALA A 30 7.48 -7.66 -26.83
CA ALA A 30 6.68 -6.50 -27.21
C ALA A 30 7.48 -5.20 -27.19
N SER A 31 7.19 -4.29 -28.14
CA SER A 31 7.58 -2.88 -28.06
C SER A 31 6.71 -2.15 -27.02
N VAL A 32 7.34 -1.53 -26.03
CA VAL A 32 6.62 -0.96 -24.87
C VAL A 32 6.89 0.52 -24.73
N LEU A 33 5.81 1.31 -24.59
CA LEU A 33 5.87 2.71 -24.17
C LEU A 33 5.26 2.86 -22.79
N VAL A 34 5.97 3.46 -21.85
CA VAL A 34 5.46 3.85 -20.54
C VAL A 34 5.19 5.35 -20.47
N LEU A 35 4.00 5.73 -20.11
CA LEU A 35 3.57 7.11 -19.87
C LEU A 35 3.39 7.35 -18.39
N ASP A 36 4.02 8.39 -17.84
CA ASP A 36 3.80 8.78 -16.45
C ASP A 36 3.56 10.28 -16.32
N ARG A 37 2.57 10.65 -15.51
CA ARG A 37 2.19 12.04 -15.26
C ARG A 37 3.32 12.88 -14.68
N PHE A 38 4.26 12.26 -13.98
CA PHE A 38 5.42 12.89 -13.38
C PHE A 38 6.72 12.27 -13.90
N TYR A 39 7.64 11.92 -13.02
CA TYR A 39 8.94 11.33 -13.36
C TYR A 39 9.04 9.84 -13.02
N GLY A 40 7.88 9.20 -12.83
CA GLY A 40 7.78 7.81 -12.43
C GLY A 40 7.91 7.61 -10.91
N GLY A 41 7.71 6.36 -10.49
CA GLY A 41 7.85 5.92 -9.12
C GLY A 41 6.57 5.97 -8.28
N GLY A 42 5.76 7.00 -8.44
CA GLY A 42 4.50 7.14 -7.74
C GLY A 42 4.61 6.85 -6.23
N SER A 43 3.57 6.29 -5.65
CA SER A 43 3.54 5.91 -4.23
C SER A 43 4.55 4.81 -3.87
N THR A 44 5.04 4.03 -4.85
CA THR A 44 6.05 2.98 -4.64
C THR A 44 7.34 3.54 -4.07
N THR A 45 7.81 4.71 -4.52
CA THR A 45 9.05 5.34 -4.02
C THR A 45 8.98 5.77 -2.57
N HIS A 46 7.78 6.00 -2.05
CA HIS A 46 7.53 6.40 -0.66
C HIS A 46 7.24 5.21 0.26
N SER A 47 7.13 4.00 -0.28
CA SER A 47 6.83 2.78 0.46
C SER A 47 8.04 2.26 1.24
N GLY A 48 7.79 1.30 2.14
CA GLY A 48 8.84 0.57 2.85
C GLY A 48 9.69 -0.34 1.95
N GLY A 49 9.30 -0.59 0.70
CA GLY A 49 10.00 -1.53 -0.19
C GLY A 49 9.95 -2.97 0.33
N VAL A 50 8.84 -3.35 0.93
CA VAL A 50 8.58 -4.70 1.44
C VAL A 50 7.70 -5.44 0.44
N VAL A 51 8.06 -6.68 0.13
CA VAL A 51 7.29 -7.62 -0.68
C VAL A 51 6.78 -8.72 0.25
N TYR A 52 5.46 -8.93 0.28
CA TYR A 52 4.87 -10.05 1.04
C TYR A 52 5.00 -11.33 0.23
N ALA A 53 5.79 -12.27 0.72
CA ALA A 53 6.08 -13.52 0.05
C ALA A 53 6.31 -14.64 1.08
N GLY A 54 6.11 -15.89 0.69
CA GLY A 54 6.28 -17.04 1.59
C GLY A 54 6.26 -18.36 0.84
N GLY A 55 5.95 -19.44 1.56
CA GLY A 55 5.93 -20.77 0.97
C GLY A 55 7.32 -21.37 0.73
N GLY A 56 8.35 -20.90 1.47
CA GLY A 56 9.72 -21.40 1.35
C GLY A 56 10.58 -20.64 0.35
N THR A 57 10.50 -19.31 0.35
CA THR A 57 11.37 -18.45 -0.48
C THR A 57 12.85 -18.67 -0.18
N PRO A 58 13.77 -18.42 -1.15
CA PRO A 58 15.21 -18.49 -0.89
C PRO A 58 15.66 -17.67 0.33
N VAL A 59 15.04 -16.52 0.55
CA VAL A 59 15.32 -15.61 1.70
C VAL A 59 14.88 -16.23 3.03
N GLN A 60 13.72 -16.94 3.05
CA GLN A 60 13.29 -17.68 4.23
C GLN A 60 14.24 -18.86 4.52
N GLN A 61 14.69 -19.56 3.49
CA GLN A 61 15.66 -20.67 3.62
C GLN A 61 17.01 -20.15 4.15
N GLU A 62 17.52 -19.02 3.64
CA GLU A 62 18.73 -18.35 4.16
C GLU A 62 18.60 -18.02 5.66
N ALA A 63 17.41 -17.61 6.10
CA ALA A 63 17.11 -17.30 7.49
C ALA A 63 16.88 -18.55 8.38
N GLY A 64 16.92 -19.77 7.83
CA GLY A 64 16.57 -20.99 8.54
C GLY A 64 15.08 -21.10 8.91
N VAL A 65 14.20 -20.41 8.17
CA VAL A 65 12.76 -20.38 8.39
C VAL A 65 12.06 -21.43 7.53
N THR A 66 11.20 -22.23 8.16
CA THR A 66 10.28 -23.13 7.46
C THR A 66 8.95 -22.43 7.25
N ASP A 67 8.45 -22.41 6.03
CA ASP A 67 7.10 -21.92 5.66
C ASP A 67 6.53 -22.83 4.56
N SER A 68 5.21 -22.87 4.43
CA SER A 68 4.54 -23.64 3.38
C SER A 68 3.51 -22.79 2.63
N ALA A 69 3.28 -23.14 1.38
CA ALA A 69 2.23 -22.54 0.55
C ALA A 69 0.86 -22.67 1.21
N ASP A 70 0.55 -23.81 1.84
CA ASP A 70 -0.74 -24.04 2.50
C ASP A 70 -0.93 -23.15 3.75
N ALA A 71 0.11 -22.99 4.56
CA ALA A 71 0.06 -22.07 5.70
C ALA A 71 -0.09 -20.61 5.25
N MET A 72 0.60 -20.21 4.19
CA MET A 72 0.45 -18.89 3.59
C MET A 72 -0.96 -18.69 3.00
N PHE A 73 -1.50 -19.67 2.29
CA PHE A 73 -2.84 -19.64 1.72
C PHE A 73 -3.91 -19.49 2.82
N THR A 74 -3.84 -20.34 3.84
CA THR A 74 -4.79 -20.30 4.97
C THR A 74 -4.76 -18.94 5.68
N TYR A 75 -3.58 -18.39 5.92
CA TYR A 75 -3.42 -17.06 6.50
C TYR A 75 -4.01 -15.97 5.60
N LEU A 76 -3.62 -15.95 4.32
CA LEU A 76 -4.04 -14.91 3.39
C LEU A 76 -5.52 -15.00 3.02
N SER A 77 -6.15 -16.18 3.05
CA SER A 77 -7.59 -16.30 2.79
C SER A 77 -8.43 -15.40 3.71
N ARG A 78 -7.96 -15.19 4.95
CA ARG A 78 -8.61 -14.29 5.90
C ARG A 78 -8.35 -12.81 5.60
N GLU A 79 -7.14 -12.45 5.15
CA GLU A 79 -6.80 -11.07 4.81
C GLU A 79 -7.43 -10.64 3.47
N VAL A 80 -7.43 -11.53 2.49
CA VAL A 80 -7.91 -11.27 1.13
C VAL A 80 -9.43 -11.30 1.03
N GLY A 81 -10.10 -12.13 1.87
CA GLY A 81 -11.56 -12.22 1.89
C GLY A 81 -12.12 -12.61 0.52
N ASP A 82 -13.05 -11.80 0.02
CA ASP A 82 -13.74 -11.99 -1.26
C ASP A 82 -13.16 -11.12 -2.41
N ALA A 83 -12.03 -10.46 -2.20
CA ALA A 83 -11.44 -9.57 -3.20
C ALA A 83 -11.02 -10.30 -4.48
N VAL A 84 -10.54 -11.53 -4.35
CA VAL A 84 -10.24 -12.42 -5.47
C VAL A 84 -10.66 -13.84 -5.15
N SER A 85 -10.82 -14.67 -6.18
CA SER A 85 -11.15 -16.10 -6.04
C SER A 85 -10.04 -16.87 -5.31
N ALA A 86 -10.42 -17.98 -4.66
CA ALA A 86 -9.47 -18.90 -4.03
C ALA A 86 -8.42 -19.43 -5.05
N ALA A 87 -8.80 -19.60 -6.32
CA ALA A 87 -7.88 -20.02 -7.39
C ALA A 87 -6.80 -18.96 -7.66
N THR A 88 -7.17 -17.68 -7.68
CA THR A 88 -6.21 -16.59 -7.88
C THR A 88 -5.32 -16.41 -6.66
N LEU A 89 -5.87 -16.49 -5.46
CA LEU A 89 -5.06 -16.49 -4.24
C LEU A 89 -4.07 -17.67 -4.22
N ARG A 90 -4.50 -18.86 -4.67
CA ARG A 90 -3.62 -20.03 -4.76
C ARG A 90 -2.47 -19.80 -5.74
N ARG A 91 -2.76 -19.27 -6.95
CA ARG A 91 -1.70 -18.91 -7.92
C ARG A 91 -0.70 -17.90 -7.34
N PHE A 92 -1.19 -16.89 -6.63
CA PHE A 92 -0.32 -15.90 -5.97
C PHE A 92 0.59 -16.57 -4.93
N VAL A 93 0.04 -17.44 -4.10
CA VAL A 93 0.78 -18.13 -3.04
C VAL A 93 1.80 -19.11 -3.61
N ASP A 94 1.40 -19.96 -4.57
CA ASP A 94 2.28 -20.94 -5.20
C ASP A 94 3.40 -20.27 -6.01
N GLY A 95 3.10 -19.13 -6.65
CA GLY A 95 4.09 -18.32 -7.38
C GLY A 95 4.98 -17.45 -6.51
N SER A 96 4.76 -17.44 -5.19
CA SER A 96 5.43 -16.51 -4.27
C SER A 96 6.95 -16.68 -4.19
N PRO A 97 7.52 -17.91 -4.10
CA PRO A 97 8.96 -18.10 -4.17
C PRO A 97 9.57 -17.60 -5.49
N ALA A 98 8.98 -18.00 -6.62
CA ALA A 98 9.41 -17.57 -7.95
C ALA A 98 9.30 -16.05 -8.17
N MET A 99 8.36 -15.39 -7.50
CA MET A 99 8.26 -13.92 -7.50
C MET A 99 9.49 -13.26 -6.86
N ILE A 100 9.99 -13.78 -5.76
CA ILE A 100 11.21 -13.26 -5.10
C ILE A 100 12.45 -13.55 -5.95
N GLU A 101 12.52 -14.73 -6.59
CA GLU A 101 13.60 -15.07 -7.53
C GLU A 101 13.61 -14.12 -8.72
N TRP A 102 12.47 -13.92 -9.39
CA TRP A 102 12.35 -12.97 -10.50
C TRP A 102 12.75 -11.55 -10.10
N LEU A 103 12.31 -11.06 -8.93
CA LEU A 103 12.72 -9.75 -8.43
C LEU A 103 14.24 -9.67 -8.21
N THR A 104 14.85 -10.74 -7.73
CA THR A 104 16.31 -10.84 -7.54
C THR A 104 17.04 -10.82 -8.89
N GLU A 105 16.53 -11.51 -9.90
CA GLU A 105 17.03 -11.49 -11.28
C GLU A 105 16.95 -10.08 -11.90
N GLN A 106 15.91 -9.30 -11.55
CA GLN A 106 15.85 -7.89 -11.96
C GLN A 106 16.85 -6.99 -11.18
N GLY A 107 17.61 -7.55 -10.23
CA GLY A 107 18.66 -6.85 -9.48
C GLY A 107 18.24 -6.36 -8.10
N LEU A 108 17.07 -6.75 -7.58
CA LEU A 108 16.63 -6.37 -6.23
C LEU A 108 17.36 -7.22 -5.17
N PRO A 109 18.10 -6.60 -4.24
CA PRO A 109 18.80 -7.33 -3.18
C PRO A 109 17.84 -7.64 -2.03
N PHE A 110 17.72 -8.91 -1.68
CA PHE A 110 17.08 -9.40 -0.46
C PHE A 110 18.10 -10.04 0.49
N GLU A 111 17.74 -10.23 1.76
CA GLU A 111 18.62 -10.79 2.80
C GLU A 111 17.79 -11.46 3.89
N GLY A 112 18.18 -12.67 4.31
CA GLY A 112 17.52 -13.49 5.32
C GLY A 112 17.74 -13.05 6.77
N SER A 113 18.12 -11.79 7.04
CA SER A 113 18.31 -11.29 8.40
C SER A 113 16.97 -11.08 9.12
N LEU A 114 16.55 -12.10 9.88
CA LEU A 114 15.28 -12.16 10.59
C LEU A 114 15.22 -11.15 11.74
N CYS A 115 14.12 -10.37 11.81
CA CYS A 115 13.83 -9.47 12.93
C CYS A 115 13.29 -10.26 14.15
N PRO A 116 13.95 -10.17 15.33
CA PRO A 116 13.60 -10.99 16.49
C PRO A 116 12.44 -10.42 17.34
N TYR A 117 11.79 -9.34 16.91
CA TYR A 117 10.69 -8.70 17.65
C TYR A 117 9.57 -8.27 16.72
N LYS A 118 8.35 -8.19 17.24
CA LYS A 118 7.20 -7.66 16.50
C LYS A 118 7.41 -6.18 16.18
N THR A 119 7.31 -5.84 14.92
CA THR A 119 7.47 -4.47 14.42
C THR A 119 6.65 -4.25 13.16
N SER A 120 6.16 -3.04 12.97
CA SER A 120 5.53 -2.62 11.71
C SER A 120 6.53 -2.37 10.59
N TYR A 121 7.78 -2.07 10.94
CA TYR A 121 8.89 -1.90 10.02
C TYR A 121 10.23 -2.04 10.75
N PRO A 122 11.12 -2.95 10.34
CA PRO A 122 12.36 -3.22 11.05
C PRO A 122 13.42 -2.15 10.82
N THR A 123 14.41 -2.10 11.71
CA THR A 123 15.62 -1.27 11.53
C THR A 123 16.45 -1.77 10.34
N ASN A 124 17.49 -1.01 9.95
CA ASN A 124 18.40 -1.40 8.85
C ASN A 124 19.30 -2.64 9.16
N ARG A 125 19.02 -3.35 10.24
CA ARG A 125 19.69 -4.62 10.61
C ARG A 125 18.92 -5.85 10.17
N HIS A 126 17.64 -5.68 9.79
CA HIS A 126 16.75 -6.80 9.53
C HIS A 126 15.95 -6.56 8.25
N PHE A 127 15.93 -7.56 7.39
CA PHE A 127 15.28 -7.48 6.08
C PHE A 127 14.23 -8.57 5.86
N LEU A 128 14.08 -9.51 6.82
CA LEU A 128 12.97 -10.46 6.90
C LEU A 128 12.26 -10.29 8.24
N TYR A 129 10.91 -10.27 8.26
CA TYR A 129 10.15 -10.07 9.48
C TYR A 129 8.69 -10.50 9.37
N TYR A 130 8.04 -10.70 10.52
CA TYR A 130 6.60 -10.87 10.63
C TYR A 130 5.91 -9.53 10.34
N SER A 131 5.39 -9.37 9.14
CA SER A 131 4.94 -8.07 8.63
C SER A 131 3.42 -7.86 8.69
N GLY A 132 2.67 -8.87 9.12
CA GLY A 132 1.23 -8.86 9.26
C GLY A 132 0.76 -9.39 10.62
N ASN A 133 -0.31 -10.17 10.59
CA ASN A 133 -0.98 -10.76 11.76
C ASN A 133 -0.58 -12.22 12.02
N GLU A 134 0.49 -12.71 11.40
CA GLU A 134 0.88 -14.13 11.38
C GLU A 134 1.03 -14.72 12.80
N GLN A 135 1.48 -13.92 13.77
CA GLN A 135 1.70 -14.33 15.16
C GLN A 135 0.52 -14.06 16.09
N VAL A 136 -0.59 -13.53 15.60
CA VAL A 136 -1.80 -13.31 16.39
C VAL A 136 -2.52 -14.64 16.58
N SER A 137 -2.93 -14.98 17.81
CA SER A 137 -3.47 -16.31 18.15
C SER A 137 -4.57 -16.77 17.21
N SER A 138 -5.55 -15.89 16.91
CA SER A 138 -6.66 -16.21 16.01
C SER A 138 -6.27 -16.53 14.57
N TYR A 139 -5.06 -16.16 14.13
CA TYR A 139 -4.47 -16.53 12.83
C TYR A 139 -3.57 -17.75 12.98
N ALA A 140 -2.74 -17.77 14.02
CA ALA A 140 -1.75 -18.82 14.28
C ALA A 140 -2.37 -20.19 14.58
N GLU A 141 -3.58 -20.23 15.12
CA GLU A 141 -4.34 -21.46 15.38
C GLU A 141 -4.64 -22.26 14.10
N ASN A 142 -4.81 -21.57 12.96
CA ASN A 142 -5.20 -22.18 11.69
C ASN A 142 -4.06 -22.21 10.65
N ALA A 143 -3.01 -21.41 10.84
CA ALA A 143 -1.89 -21.31 9.91
C ALA A 143 -0.58 -21.15 10.68
N ALA A 144 0.38 -22.02 10.42
CA ALA A 144 1.72 -21.91 11.04
C ALA A 144 2.33 -20.54 10.77
N PRO A 145 2.71 -19.77 11.81
CA PRO A 145 3.27 -18.44 11.64
C PRO A 145 4.64 -18.50 10.95
N ALA A 146 4.84 -17.69 9.93
CA ALA A 146 6.14 -17.49 9.29
C ALA A 146 6.39 -16.01 8.98
N PRO A 147 7.64 -15.53 9.01
CA PRO A 147 7.99 -14.17 8.58
C PRO A 147 7.91 -14.10 7.05
N ARG A 148 6.99 -13.28 6.54
CA ARG A 148 6.70 -13.15 5.10
C ARG A 148 6.98 -11.76 4.53
N GLY A 149 7.40 -10.82 5.36
CA GLY A 149 7.81 -9.48 4.92
C GLY A 149 9.26 -9.45 4.45
N HIS A 150 9.46 -9.51 3.12
CA HIS A 150 10.77 -9.42 2.48
C HIS A 150 11.07 -7.95 2.15
N ARG A 151 11.91 -7.32 2.95
CA ARG A 151 12.32 -5.94 2.73
C ARG A 151 13.53 -5.89 1.80
N VAL A 152 13.48 -5.09 0.75
CA VAL A 152 14.65 -4.81 -0.10
C VAL A 152 15.79 -4.22 0.74
N ARG A 153 17.01 -4.75 0.57
CA ARG A 153 18.18 -4.32 1.33
C ARG A 153 18.66 -2.94 0.87
N ALA A 154 18.13 -1.91 1.53
CA ALA A 154 18.54 -0.53 1.37
C ALA A 154 18.43 0.22 2.71
N LYS A 155 19.07 1.40 2.81
CA LYS A 155 18.95 2.24 4.00
C LYS A 155 17.58 2.90 4.05
N ASN A 156 16.99 2.95 5.23
CA ASN A 156 15.73 3.64 5.52
C ASN A 156 14.54 3.04 4.75
N PHE A 157 13.69 3.86 4.11
CA PHE A 157 12.63 3.35 3.25
C PHE A 157 13.20 2.80 1.96
N SER A 158 12.93 1.52 1.70
CA SER A 158 13.52 0.80 0.57
C SER A 158 12.72 0.95 -0.73
N GLY A 159 11.55 1.60 -0.71
CA GLY A 159 10.69 1.75 -1.90
C GLY A 159 11.33 2.51 -3.05
N ALA A 160 12.17 3.51 -2.75
CA ALA A 160 12.92 4.22 -3.77
C ALA A 160 13.94 3.30 -4.48
N ALA A 161 14.62 2.42 -3.74
CA ALA A 161 15.54 1.43 -4.29
C ALA A 161 14.77 0.37 -5.10
N PHE A 162 13.65 -0.14 -4.55
CA PHE A 162 12.77 -1.07 -5.25
C PHE A 162 12.36 -0.52 -6.62
N TYR A 163 11.84 0.71 -6.67
CA TYR A 163 11.42 1.32 -7.92
C TYR A 163 12.59 1.59 -8.87
N ALA A 164 13.69 2.14 -8.37
CA ALA A 164 14.83 2.49 -9.23
C ALA A 164 15.40 1.26 -9.95
N THR A 165 15.53 0.14 -9.26
CA THR A 165 15.99 -1.12 -9.83
C THR A 165 15.04 -1.63 -10.91
N LEU A 166 13.73 -1.67 -10.67
CA LEU A 166 12.77 -2.12 -11.68
C LEU A 166 12.67 -1.16 -12.86
N ARG A 167 12.74 0.15 -12.64
CA ARG A 167 12.81 1.14 -13.73
C ARG A 167 14.03 0.88 -14.61
N ASP A 168 15.20 0.70 -14.02
CA ASP A 168 16.44 0.52 -14.75
C ASP A 168 16.45 -0.83 -15.50
N ALA A 169 15.85 -1.88 -14.92
CA ALA A 169 15.62 -3.17 -15.60
C ALA A 169 14.68 -3.02 -16.81
N ALA A 170 13.57 -2.28 -16.68
CA ALA A 170 12.65 -2.01 -17.78
C ALA A 170 13.35 -1.25 -18.92
N LEU A 171 14.06 -0.16 -18.59
CA LEU A 171 14.78 0.63 -19.58
C LEU A 171 15.90 -0.17 -20.24
N GLY A 172 16.61 -1.03 -19.49
CA GLY A 172 17.63 -1.95 -20.02
C GLY A 172 17.08 -2.98 -21.01
N LYS A 173 15.77 -3.27 -20.97
CA LYS A 173 15.06 -4.14 -21.94
C LYS A 173 14.49 -3.38 -23.14
N GLY A 174 14.82 -2.10 -23.31
CA GLY A 174 14.38 -1.29 -24.45
C GLY A 174 13.00 -0.64 -24.28
N VAL A 175 12.42 -0.65 -23.08
CA VAL A 175 11.17 0.07 -22.78
C VAL A 175 11.38 1.57 -22.96
N GLU A 176 10.55 2.21 -23.78
CA GLU A 176 10.55 3.68 -23.91
C GLU A 176 9.76 4.31 -22.76
N PHE A 177 10.32 5.37 -22.16
CA PHE A 177 9.68 6.10 -21.08
C PHE A 177 9.44 7.57 -21.43
N ARG A 178 8.18 8.00 -21.34
CA ARG A 178 7.77 9.39 -21.51
C ARG A 178 7.29 9.95 -20.17
N PRO A 179 8.10 10.72 -19.44
CA PRO A 179 7.69 11.45 -18.25
C PRO A 179 6.82 12.65 -18.60
N LEU A 180 6.11 13.19 -17.60
CA LEU A 180 5.23 14.36 -17.69
C LEU A 180 4.10 14.18 -18.71
N ALA A 181 3.68 12.93 -18.95
CA ALA A 181 2.61 12.54 -19.86
C ALA A 181 1.33 12.22 -19.09
N GLU A 182 0.38 13.14 -19.09
CA GLU A 182 -0.91 12.99 -18.43
C GLU A 182 -1.93 12.39 -19.40
N VAL A 183 -2.26 11.10 -19.27
CA VAL A 183 -3.27 10.44 -20.10
C VAL A 183 -4.66 10.97 -19.76
N ARG A 184 -5.37 11.42 -20.81
CA ARG A 184 -6.70 12.04 -20.72
C ARG A 184 -7.80 11.12 -21.17
N GLU A 185 -7.59 10.43 -22.28
CA GLU A 185 -8.62 9.68 -22.97
C GLU A 185 -8.07 8.34 -23.48
N LEU A 186 -8.94 7.34 -23.50
CA LEU A 186 -8.70 6.08 -24.19
C LEU A 186 -9.17 6.22 -25.64
N ILE A 187 -8.38 5.69 -26.57
CA ILE A 187 -8.77 5.60 -27.98
C ILE A 187 -9.50 4.28 -28.15
N VAL A 188 -10.75 4.36 -28.58
CA VAL A 188 -11.62 3.19 -28.79
C VAL A 188 -11.93 3.02 -30.26
N SER A 189 -11.81 1.80 -30.77
CA SER A 189 -12.26 1.41 -32.11
C SER A 189 -12.95 0.06 -32.03
N ASP A 190 -14.13 -0.04 -32.64
CA ASP A 190 -14.95 -1.28 -32.70
C ASP A 190 -15.13 -1.94 -31.30
N GLY A 191 -15.31 -1.11 -30.27
CA GLY A 191 -15.52 -1.55 -28.89
C GLY A 191 -14.25 -1.99 -28.13
N ALA A 192 -13.08 -1.92 -28.78
CA ALA A 192 -11.78 -2.23 -28.19
C ALA A 192 -10.95 -0.98 -27.90
N VAL A 193 -10.16 -0.98 -26.83
CA VAL A 193 -9.16 0.04 -26.56
C VAL A 193 -7.93 -0.22 -27.42
N VAL A 194 -7.55 0.75 -28.23
CA VAL A 194 -6.46 0.65 -29.22
C VAL A 194 -5.38 1.71 -29.01
N GLY A 195 -5.43 2.48 -27.94
CA GLY A 195 -4.43 3.49 -27.64
C GLY A 195 -4.90 4.50 -26.62
N VAL A 196 -4.14 5.58 -26.49
CA VAL A 196 -4.43 6.68 -25.56
C VAL A 196 -4.12 8.05 -26.15
N GLU A 197 -4.87 9.07 -25.71
CA GLU A 197 -4.52 10.47 -25.86
C GLU A 197 -3.96 11.02 -24.54
N PHE A 198 -2.88 11.78 -24.62
CA PHE A 198 -2.22 12.34 -23.45
C PHE A 198 -1.69 13.75 -23.71
N ASP A 199 -1.61 14.54 -22.66
CA ASP A 199 -0.98 15.85 -22.68
C ASP A 199 0.44 15.74 -22.15
N ALA A 200 1.42 16.21 -22.91
CA ALA A 200 2.82 16.23 -22.49
C ALA A 200 3.54 17.48 -23.04
N PRO A 201 4.51 18.03 -22.29
CA PRO A 201 5.40 19.08 -22.81
C PRO A 201 6.38 18.46 -23.82
N ASP A 202 6.96 19.32 -24.67
CA ASP A 202 8.04 18.89 -25.53
C ASP A 202 9.23 18.36 -24.73
N PRO A 203 9.98 17.37 -25.25
CA PRO A 203 11.19 16.87 -24.60
C PRO A 203 12.15 18.01 -24.30
N GLY A 204 12.65 18.07 -23.04
CA GLY A 204 13.57 19.13 -22.62
C GLY A 204 12.91 20.46 -22.21
N ALA A 205 11.59 20.62 -22.34
CA ALA A 205 10.87 21.84 -21.89
C ALA A 205 11.07 22.17 -20.40
N PHE A 206 11.41 21.16 -19.61
CA PHE A 206 11.69 21.30 -18.18
C PHE A 206 13.06 20.72 -17.84
N GLY A 207 13.91 21.54 -17.22
CA GLY A 207 15.21 21.13 -16.72
C GLY A 207 15.15 20.40 -15.38
N ARG A 208 16.34 20.05 -14.82
CA ARG A 208 16.49 19.37 -13.52
C ARG A 208 15.75 20.05 -12.36
N GLY A 209 15.64 21.38 -12.38
CA GLY A 209 14.95 22.14 -11.35
C GLY A 209 13.46 21.80 -11.21
N HIS A 210 12.78 21.48 -12.31
CA HIS A 210 11.37 21.05 -12.27
C HIS A 210 11.24 19.67 -11.61
N LYS A 211 12.13 18.72 -11.95
CA LYS A 211 12.16 17.39 -11.32
C LYS A 211 12.36 17.49 -9.81
N VAL A 212 13.36 18.27 -9.38
CA VAL A 212 13.63 18.50 -7.95
C VAL A 212 12.43 19.11 -7.23
N ARG A 213 11.75 20.10 -7.83
CA ARG A 213 10.53 20.69 -7.23
C ARG A 213 9.40 19.67 -7.13
N THR A 214 9.21 18.83 -8.14
CA THR A 214 8.22 17.75 -8.12
C THR A 214 8.50 16.75 -6.99
N GLU A 215 9.76 16.34 -6.84
CA GLU A 215 10.18 15.40 -5.78
C GLU A 215 10.02 16.01 -4.37
N ILE A 216 10.33 17.30 -4.20
CA ILE A 216 10.10 18.02 -2.94
C ILE A 216 8.60 18.12 -2.65
N ALA A 217 7.79 18.48 -3.64
CA ALA A 217 6.34 18.58 -3.47
C ALA A 217 5.75 17.22 -3.06
N ALA A 218 6.11 16.14 -3.75
CA ALA A 218 5.65 14.78 -3.44
C ALA A 218 6.04 14.32 -2.01
N LYS A 219 7.25 14.63 -1.55
CA LYS A 219 7.64 14.36 -0.17
C LYS A 219 6.80 15.15 0.84
N LEU A 220 6.53 16.42 0.52
CA LEU A 220 5.74 17.27 1.41
C LEU A 220 4.25 16.88 1.42
N GLU A 221 3.69 16.32 0.34
CA GLU A 221 2.34 15.75 0.36
C GLU A 221 2.19 14.66 1.42
N VAL A 222 3.23 13.87 1.65
CA VAL A 222 3.24 12.81 2.68
C VAL A 222 3.43 13.38 4.09
N TRP A 223 4.37 14.33 4.27
CA TRP A 223 4.79 14.77 5.61
C TRP A 223 4.17 16.08 6.08
N HIS A 224 3.72 16.92 5.16
CA HIS A 224 3.07 18.20 5.41
C HIS A 224 2.07 18.54 4.30
N PRO A 225 0.93 17.81 4.20
CA PRO A 225 0.00 17.86 3.08
C PRO A 225 -0.39 19.28 2.62
N PRO A 226 -0.74 20.26 3.51
CA PRO A 226 -1.17 21.58 3.05
C PRO A 226 -0.11 22.34 2.23
N LEU A 227 1.17 22.15 2.53
CA LEU A 227 2.27 22.75 1.78
C LEU A 227 2.58 21.94 0.52
N GLY A 228 2.57 20.62 0.63
CA GLY A 228 2.78 19.69 -0.47
C GLY A 228 1.76 19.92 -1.59
N ASP A 229 0.47 19.93 -1.26
CA ASP A 229 -0.64 20.17 -2.19
C ASP A 229 -0.46 21.51 -2.95
N ARG A 230 -0.10 22.59 -2.24
CA ARG A 230 0.14 23.91 -2.86
C ARG A 230 1.32 23.90 -3.82
N LEU A 231 2.41 23.23 -3.48
CA LEU A 231 3.60 23.13 -4.33
C LEU A 231 3.33 22.24 -5.54
N MET A 232 2.65 21.11 -5.35
CA MET A 232 2.27 20.20 -6.41
C MET A 232 1.31 20.87 -7.40
N ALA A 233 0.34 21.63 -6.93
CA ALA A 233 -0.55 22.40 -7.80
C ALA A 233 0.20 23.40 -8.70
N LYS A 234 1.26 24.05 -8.19
CA LYS A 234 2.14 24.92 -9.00
C LYS A 234 2.93 24.14 -10.04
N VAL A 235 3.47 22.97 -9.68
CA VAL A 235 4.20 22.07 -10.57
C VAL A 235 3.28 21.64 -11.72
N VAL A 236 2.09 21.13 -11.40
CA VAL A 236 1.10 20.66 -12.38
C VAL A 236 0.62 21.81 -13.27
N SER A 237 0.35 23.00 -12.72
CA SER A 237 -0.04 24.17 -13.50
C SER A 237 1.03 24.59 -14.51
N ALA A 238 2.31 24.59 -14.10
CA ALA A 238 3.42 24.92 -15.01
C ALA A 238 3.56 23.88 -16.12
N GLN A 239 3.37 22.59 -15.80
CA GLN A 239 3.39 21.49 -16.76
C GLN A 239 2.27 21.65 -17.79
N ARG A 240 1.01 21.80 -17.34
CA ARG A 240 -0.16 21.93 -18.23
C ARG A 240 -0.06 23.10 -19.21
N LYS A 241 0.49 24.24 -18.78
CA LYS A 241 0.70 25.42 -19.65
C LYS A 241 1.64 25.19 -20.81
N ARG A 242 2.52 24.18 -20.74
CA ARG A 242 3.51 23.85 -21.77
C ARG A 242 3.23 22.52 -22.45
N SER A 243 2.14 21.86 -22.09
CA SER A 243 1.76 20.57 -22.68
C SER A 243 0.95 20.77 -23.94
N THR A 244 1.18 19.90 -24.91
CA THR A 244 0.37 19.72 -26.12
C THR A 244 -0.23 18.33 -26.14
N ARG A 245 -1.34 18.16 -26.88
CA ARG A 245 -2.01 16.88 -27.04
C ARG A 245 -1.21 15.97 -27.98
N HIS A 246 -1.04 14.74 -27.56
CA HIS A 246 -0.39 13.66 -28.31
C HIS A 246 -1.30 12.44 -28.36
N ARG A 247 -1.07 11.59 -29.35
CA ARG A 247 -1.78 10.34 -29.56
C ARG A 247 -0.77 9.22 -29.76
N VAL A 248 -1.08 8.03 -29.21
CA VAL A 248 -0.30 6.80 -29.38
C VAL A 248 -1.24 5.62 -29.47
N LEU A 249 -0.94 4.68 -30.38
CA LEU A 249 -1.69 3.45 -30.57
C LEU A 249 -0.97 2.26 -29.93
N ALA A 250 -1.73 1.25 -29.54
CA ALA A 250 -1.28 0.03 -28.89
C ALA A 250 -1.94 -1.20 -29.54
N ARG A 251 -1.15 -2.06 -30.19
CA ARG A 251 -1.66 -3.27 -30.88
C ARG A 251 -2.19 -4.31 -29.90
N GLY A 252 -1.44 -4.59 -28.83
CA GLY A 252 -1.80 -5.55 -27.80
C GLY A 252 -2.72 -4.96 -26.75
N GLY A 253 -2.48 -3.70 -26.36
CA GLY A 253 -3.38 -3.00 -25.44
C GLY A 253 -2.72 -1.98 -24.54
N VAL A 254 -3.56 -1.41 -23.67
CA VAL A 254 -3.22 -0.40 -22.67
C VAL A 254 -3.31 -1.01 -21.29
N VAL A 255 -2.25 -0.87 -20.48
CA VAL A 255 -2.23 -1.30 -19.07
C VAL A 255 -2.35 -0.08 -18.16
N LEU A 256 -3.45 0.02 -17.41
CA LEU A 256 -3.65 1.07 -16.40
C LEU A 256 -3.00 0.65 -15.07
N SER A 257 -1.97 1.37 -14.64
CA SER A 257 -1.23 1.15 -13.39
C SER A 257 -0.98 2.45 -12.62
N THR A 258 -1.98 3.35 -12.66
CA THR A 258 -1.91 4.72 -12.16
C THR A 258 -2.05 4.86 -10.65
N GLY A 259 -2.11 3.75 -9.90
CA GLY A 259 -2.36 3.76 -8.46
C GLY A 259 -3.84 3.93 -8.12
N GLY A 260 -4.12 4.31 -6.87
CA GLY A 260 -5.48 4.47 -6.36
C GLY A 260 -6.02 5.90 -6.49
N PHE A 261 -6.82 6.33 -5.49
CA PHE A 261 -7.48 7.63 -5.50
C PHE A 261 -7.35 8.41 -4.17
N GLY A 262 -6.37 8.08 -3.34
CA GLY A 262 -6.22 8.69 -2.00
C GLY A 262 -6.05 10.21 -2.01
N GLN A 263 -5.47 10.79 -3.05
CA GLN A 263 -5.33 12.25 -3.21
C GLN A 263 -6.63 12.94 -3.69
N ASN A 264 -7.62 12.18 -4.14
CA ASN A 264 -8.90 12.72 -4.58
C ASN A 264 -9.91 12.73 -3.41
N LYS A 265 -9.96 13.85 -2.69
CA LYS A 265 -10.84 14.02 -1.51
C LYS A 265 -12.33 13.82 -1.82
N GLU A 266 -12.76 14.09 -3.05
CA GLU A 266 -14.15 13.89 -3.48
C GLU A 266 -14.47 12.40 -3.57
N LEU A 267 -13.59 11.61 -4.22
CA LEU A 267 -13.74 10.16 -4.30
C LEU A 267 -13.64 9.50 -2.90
N VAL A 268 -12.71 9.95 -2.06
CA VAL A 268 -12.62 9.45 -0.67
C VAL A 268 -13.91 9.76 0.09
N ARG A 269 -14.43 10.97 0.02
CA ARG A 269 -15.70 11.34 0.68
C ARG A 269 -16.88 10.51 0.16
N ARG A 270 -16.88 10.22 -1.15
CA ARG A 270 -17.96 9.45 -1.79
C ARG A 270 -17.95 7.98 -1.37
N TYR A 271 -16.79 7.35 -1.32
CA TYR A 271 -16.67 5.91 -1.13
C TYR A 271 -16.33 5.48 0.31
N ALA A 272 -15.63 6.32 1.05
CA ALA A 272 -15.17 6.03 2.41
C ALA A 272 -15.21 7.29 3.30
N PRO A 273 -16.40 7.82 3.63
CA PRO A 273 -16.56 9.12 4.31
C PRO A 273 -15.86 9.16 5.68
N ALA A 274 -15.77 8.06 6.40
CA ALA A 274 -15.07 7.96 7.69
C ALA A 274 -13.56 8.27 7.58
N TRP A 275 -12.97 8.14 6.40
CA TRP A 275 -11.54 8.35 6.15
C TRP A 275 -11.19 9.76 5.64
N THR A 276 -12.17 10.64 5.47
CA THR A 276 -11.97 11.99 4.87
C THR A 276 -10.97 12.84 5.67
N GLU A 277 -10.90 12.67 6.98
CA GLU A 277 -10.00 13.42 7.88
C GLU A 277 -8.63 12.73 8.05
N VAL A 278 -8.42 11.57 7.44
CA VAL A 278 -7.15 10.84 7.49
C VAL A 278 -6.26 11.28 6.32
N SER A 279 -4.96 11.45 6.55
CA SER A 279 -4.03 11.89 5.51
C SER A 279 -3.68 10.73 4.56
N PRO A 280 -3.71 10.90 3.22
CA PRO A 280 -3.31 9.84 2.31
C PRO A 280 -1.80 9.59 2.33
N LEU A 281 -1.39 8.33 2.26
CA LEU A 281 -0.03 7.92 1.92
C LEU A 281 0.03 7.71 0.40
N ALA A 282 0.06 8.80 -0.34
CA ALA A 282 -0.05 8.74 -1.79
C ALA A 282 0.77 9.85 -2.44
N ALA A 283 1.35 9.55 -3.60
CA ALA A 283 1.93 10.57 -4.47
C ALA A 283 0.84 11.34 -5.21
N GLY A 284 1.12 12.56 -5.67
CA GLY A 284 0.14 13.43 -6.34
C GLY A 284 -0.54 12.87 -7.59
N GLY A 285 -0.05 11.73 -8.12
CA GLY A 285 -0.68 10.98 -9.20
C GLY A 285 -1.74 9.96 -8.76
N ASP A 286 -1.92 9.76 -7.46
CA ASP A 286 -2.88 8.80 -6.87
C ASP A 286 -4.29 9.44 -6.77
N ASP A 287 -4.77 9.97 -7.89
CA ASP A 287 -5.96 10.85 -7.99
C ASP A 287 -7.20 10.16 -8.59
N GLY A 288 -7.13 8.85 -8.82
CA GLY A 288 -8.22 8.08 -9.43
C GLY A 288 -8.22 8.12 -10.97
N ALA A 289 -7.07 8.37 -11.60
CA ALA A 289 -6.96 8.41 -13.06
C ALA A 289 -7.48 7.12 -13.73
N ALA A 290 -7.19 5.93 -13.18
CA ALA A 290 -7.72 4.67 -13.70
C ALA A 290 -9.25 4.62 -13.67
N LEU A 291 -9.88 5.09 -12.57
CA LEU A 291 -11.35 5.14 -12.46
C LEU A 291 -11.96 6.08 -13.49
N ARG A 292 -11.33 7.25 -13.71
CA ARG A 292 -11.76 8.23 -14.71
C ARG A 292 -11.63 7.69 -16.14
N LEU A 293 -10.52 7.02 -16.45
CA LEU A 293 -10.30 6.43 -17.77
C LEU A 293 -11.24 5.22 -17.99
N GLY A 294 -11.39 4.36 -16.99
CA GLY A 294 -12.31 3.24 -17.05
C GLY A 294 -13.77 3.64 -17.25
N ALA A 295 -14.19 4.75 -16.66
CA ALA A 295 -15.54 5.27 -16.84
C ALA A 295 -15.86 5.66 -18.29
N GLN A 296 -14.86 5.96 -19.13
CA GLN A 296 -15.06 6.26 -20.56
C GLN A 296 -15.50 5.05 -21.39
N VAL A 297 -15.30 3.86 -20.85
CA VAL A 297 -15.58 2.56 -21.51
C VAL A 297 -16.46 1.65 -20.66
N ASP A 298 -17.22 2.23 -19.73
CA ASP A 298 -18.14 1.55 -18.81
C ASP A 298 -17.48 0.42 -17.99
N ALA A 299 -16.23 0.64 -17.57
CA ALA A 299 -15.50 -0.30 -16.74
C ALA A 299 -16.15 -0.45 -15.37
N ALA A 300 -16.30 -1.69 -14.91
CA ALA A 300 -16.75 -2.02 -13.58
C ALA A 300 -15.69 -1.66 -12.52
N THR A 301 -16.16 -1.32 -11.34
CA THR A 301 -15.29 -1.05 -10.17
C THR A 301 -15.75 -1.84 -8.98
N SER A 302 -14.83 -2.20 -8.08
CA SER A 302 -15.17 -2.91 -6.85
C SER A 302 -14.26 -2.50 -5.69
N HIS A 303 -14.72 -2.77 -4.46
CA HIS A 303 -13.99 -2.50 -3.20
C HIS A 303 -13.58 -1.04 -2.97
N LEU A 304 -14.21 -0.06 -3.65
CA LEU A 304 -13.86 1.36 -3.53
C LEU A 304 -14.05 1.93 -2.13
N HIS A 305 -14.86 1.28 -1.29
CA HIS A 305 -15.04 1.63 0.12
C HIS A 305 -13.90 1.14 1.02
N LYS A 306 -13.07 0.23 0.53
CA LYS A 306 -11.96 -0.34 1.30
C LYS A 306 -10.77 0.60 1.35
N MET A 307 -10.40 0.94 2.58
CA MET A 307 -9.24 1.76 2.90
C MET A 307 -8.35 1.01 3.88
N SER A 308 -7.08 1.30 3.86
CA SER A 308 -6.15 0.81 4.87
C SER A 308 -5.29 1.94 5.39
N GLY A 309 -5.30 2.17 6.70
CA GLY A 309 -4.52 3.22 7.33
C GLY A 309 -3.73 2.69 8.51
N TRP A 310 -2.62 3.34 8.83
CA TRP A 310 -1.70 2.84 9.84
C TRP A 310 -1.54 3.79 11.01
N LYS A 311 -1.98 3.35 12.19
CA LYS A 311 -1.54 3.90 13.46
C LYS A 311 -0.62 2.89 14.13
N PHE A 312 0.67 3.11 14.02
CA PHE A 312 1.64 2.18 14.60
C PHE A 312 1.76 2.37 16.10
N ILE A 313 1.44 1.32 16.86
CA ILE A 313 1.78 1.21 18.27
C ILE A 313 3.07 0.42 18.50
N SER A 314 3.49 -0.40 17.54
CA SER A 314 4.74 -1.15 17.59
C SER A 314 5.58 -0.86 16.33
N PRO A 315 6.88 -0.56 16.45
CA PRO A 315 7.71 -0.55 17.66
C PRO A 315 7.51 0.71 18.52
N PRO A 316 7.92 0.70 19.80
CA PRO A 316 8.55 -0.41 20.53
C PRO A 316 7.54 -1.48 20.94
N SER A 317 7.96 -2.75 20.94
CA SER A 317 7.09 -3.89 21.24
C SER A 317 6.49 -3.87 22.66
N GLY A 318 7.08 -3.12 23.59
CA GLY A 318 6.53 -2.91 24.92
C GLY A 318 5.18 -2.19 24.95
N PHE A 319 4.79 -1.51 23.87
CA PHE A 319 3.44 -0.94 23.76
C PHE A 319 2.36 -2.00 23.56
N LEU A 320 2.73 -3.19 23.08
CA LEU A 320 1.81 -4.32 22.96
C LEU A 320 1.34 -4.86 24.33
N ASP A 321 2.06 -4.54 25.43
CA ASP A 321 1.64 -4.89 26.79
C ASP A 321 0.43 -4.06 27.27
N GLY A 322 0.08 -2.95 26.61
CA GLY A 322 -1.06 -2.09 26.94
C GLY A 322 -2.40 -2.61 26.43
N VAL A 323 -3.44 -1.82 26.62
CA VAL A 323 -4.80 -2.07 26.08
C VAL A 323 -5.29 -0.87 25.28
N ALA A 324 -5.87 -1.14 24.10
CA ALA A 324 -6.43 -0.13 23.20
C ALA A 324 -7.93 0.04 23.48
N VAL A 325 -8.33 1.24 23.93
CA VAL A 325 -9.71 1.51 24.34
C VAL A 325 -10.33 2.68 23.59
N GLY A 326 -11.64 2.61 23.39
CA GLY A 326 -12.47 3.72 22.93
C GLY A 326 -12.84 4.70 24.04
N LEU A 327 -13.74 5.64 23.77
CA LEU A 327 -14.18 6.62 24.76
C LEU A 327 -15.13 6.04 25.80
N SER A 328 -15.81 4.92 25.52
CA SER A 328 -16.56 4.16 26.53
C SER A 328 -15.67 3.46 27.55
N GLY A 329 -14.36 3.38 27.29
CA GLY A 329 -13.41 2.63 28.10
C GLY A 329 -13.27 1.17 27.68
N ASP A 330 -14.08 0.66 26.74
CA ASP A 330 -14.01 -0.71 26.25
C ASP A 330 -12.85 -0.91 25.29
N ARG A 331 -12.23 -2.10 25.33
CA ARG A 331 -11.24 -2.51 24.32
C ARG A 331 -11.93 -2.74 22.97
N PHE A 332 -11.38 -2.14 21.92
CA PHE A 332 -11.93 -2.25 20.56
C PHE A 332 -11.11 -3.15 19.63
N ALA A 333 -9.87 -3.50 19.99
CA ALA A 333 -8.99 -4.33 19.16
C ALA A 333 -7.94 -5.07 19.99
N ASN A 334 -7.38 -6.14 19.42
CA ASN A 334 -6.18 -6.78 19.90
C ASN A 334 -4.96 -5.93 19.52
N GLU A 335 -4.18 -5.50 20.48
CA GLU A 335 -3.04 -4.60 20.31
C GLU A 335 -1.87 -5.24 19.55
N GLN A 336 -1.88 -6.57 19.41
CA GLN A 336 -0.90 -7.33 18.64
C GLN A 336 -1.17 -7.29 17.12
N LEU A 337 -2.38 -6.92 16.71
CA LEU A 337 -2.73 -6.80 15.30
C LEU A 337 -1.79 -5.82 14.58
N TYR A 338 -1.60 -6.06 13.28
CA TYR A 338 -0.91 -5.11 12.43
C TYR A 338 -1.62 -3.76 12.45
N GLY A 339 -0.86 -2.68 12.44
CA GLY A 339 -1.40 -1.34 12.64
C GLY A 339 -2.56 -0.94 11.70
N ALA A 340 -2.61 -1.49 10.49
CA ALA A 340 -3.72 -1.26 9.58
C ALA A 340 -4.99 -2.01 10.03
N THR A 341 -4.85 -3.29 10.37
CA THR A 341 -5.97 -4.11 10.87
C THR A 341 -6.55 -3.55 12.18
N MET A 342 -5.70 -3.01 13.06
CA MET A 342 -6.15 -2.35 14.29
C MET A 342 -6.82 -0.98 14.00
N SER A 343 -6.40 -0.30 12.95
CA SER A 343 -6.88 1.05 12.64
C SER A 343 -8.27 1.08 12.01
N GLU A 344 -8.70 0.00 11.35
CA GLU A 344 -10.03 -0.10 10.75
C GLU A 344 -11.13 0.05 11.82
N PRO A 345 -11.19 -0.76 12.90
CA PRO A 345 -12.17 -0.55 13.96
C PRO A 345 -12.00 0.80 14.70
N LEU A 346 -10.79 1.34 14.80
CA LEU A 346 -10.59 2.67 15.36
C LEU A 346 -11.33 3.75 14.55
N ILE A 347 -11.23 3.72 13.23
CA ILE A 347 -11.89 4.70 12.35
C ILE A 347 -13.39 4.43 12.24
N GLU A 348 -13.77 3.20 11.93
CA GLU A 348 -15.13 2.86 11.54
C GLU A 348 -16.08 2.67 12.73
N GLN A 349 -15.58 2.13 13.84
CA GLN A 349 -16.41 1.85 15.03
C GLN A 349 -16.23 2.88 16.15
N GLN A 350 -15.02 3.45 16.30
CA GLN A 350 -14.71 4.42 17.35
C GLN A 350 -14.70 5.88 16.85
N GLY A 351 -15.07 6.14 15.59
CA GLY A 351 -15.04 7.49 15.00
C GLY A 351 -13.67 8.14 15.04
N GLY A 352 -12.60 7.35 14.95
CA GLY A 352 -11.21 7.80 15.00
C GLY A 352 -10.72 8.22 16.40
N ARG A 353 -11.43 7.87 17.47
CA ARG A 353 -11.13 8.31 18.85
C ARG A 353 -10.80 7.10 19.73
N GLY A 354 -9.54 6.97 20.14
CA GLY A 354 -9.10 5.88 21.00
C GLY A 354 -7.76 6.16 21.65
N PHE A 355 -7.42 5.37 22.66
CA PHE A 355 -6.20 5.51 23.43
C PHE A 355 -5.55 4.15 23.69
N LEU A 356 -4.23 4.11 23.67
CA LEU A 356 -3.48 2.99 24.22
C LEU A 356 -3.13 3.28 25.68
N ILE A 357 -3.60 2.43 26.57
CA ILE A 357 -3.41 2.56 28.04
C ILE A 357 -2.25 1.64 28.46
N LEU A 358 -1.33 2.16 29.25
CA LEU A 358 -0.18 1.43 29.81
C LEU A 358 -0.04 1.77 31.29
N ASP A 359 0.51 0.83 32.04
CA ASP A 359 1.01 1.06 33.39
C ASP A 359 2.48 1.53 33.39
N ALA A 360 2.99 1.87 34.56
CA ALA A 360 4.40 2.31 34.71
C ALA A 360 5.44 1.27 34.27
N ALA A 361 5.14 -0.01 34.37
CA ALA A 361 6.07 -1.09 34.00
C ALA A 361 6.14 -1.23 32.46
N GLY A 362 4.99 -1.29 31.77
CA GLY A 362 4.89 -1.30 30.32
C GLY A 362 5.52 -0.05 29.68
N TRP A 363 5.24 1.12 30.24
CA TRP A 363 5.84 2.38 29.79
C TRP A 363 7.37 2.39 29.87
N ARG A 364 7.94 1.95 30.98
CA ARG A 364 9.40 1.84 31.14
C ARG A 364 10.01 0.81 30.17
N LYS A 365 9.35 -0.33 29.94
CA LYS A 365 9.76 -1.34 28.97
C LYS A 365 9.82 -0.74 27.56
N ALA A 366 8.73 -0.12 27.12
CA ALA A 366 8.61 0.53 25.80
C ALA A 366 9.71 1.60 25.61
N ARG A 367 9.93 2.46 26.60
CA ARG A 367 10.96 3.52 26.54
C ARG A 367 12.38 2.98 26.40
N ARG A 368 12.71 1.86 27.06
CA ARG A 368 14.02 1.20 26.89
C ARG A 368 14.20 0.60 25.51
N GLN A 369 13.16 -0.03 24.97
CA GLN A 369 13.18 -0.70 23.67
C GLN A 369 13.21 0.26 22.49
N ALA A 370 12.68 1.47 22.63
CA ALA A 370 12.62 2.45 21.55
C ALA A 370 13.98 2.72 20.89
N ARG A 371 15.09 2.72 21.66
CA ARG A 371 16.44 2.95 21.13
C ARG A 371 16.95 1.89 20.18
N SER A 372 16.52 0.63 20.35
CA SER A 372 17.01 -0.52 19.58
C SER A 372 16.03 -1.01 18.53
N GLN A 373 14.73 -0.76 18.71
CA GLN A 373 13.67 -1.30 17.85
C GLN A 373 13.11 -0.28 16.84
N CYS A 374 13.21 1.03 17.12
CA CYS A 374 12.66 2.05 16.23
C CYS A 374 13.57 2.29 15.02
N ALA A 375 13.00 2.20 13.82
CA ALA A 375 13.63 2.64 12.59
C ALA A 375 13.69 4.18 12.53
N PHE A 376 14.47 4.74 11.60
CA PHE A 376 14.77 6.17 11.50
C PHE A 376 13.53 7.08 11.55
N PHE A 377 12.45 6.72 10.88
CA PHE A 377 11.20 7.51 10.83
C PHE A 377 10.34 7.35 12.10
N GLN A 378 10.55 6.27 12.86
CA GLN A 378 9.87 6.01 14.12
C GLN A 378 10.55 6.72 15.31
N VAL A 379 11.79 7.22 15.12
CA VAL A 379 12.49 7.99 16.16
C VAL A 379 11.74 9.29 16.51
N PRO A 380 11.34 10.17 15.56
CA PRO A 380 10.52 11.34 15.86
C PRO A 380 9.20 10.97 16.54
N GLN A 381 8.54 9.89 16.10
CA GLN A 381 7.32 9.36 16.73
C GLN A 381 7.58 8.97 18.19
N SER A 382 8.65 8.23 18.46
CA SER A 382 9.02 7.82 19.82
C SER A 382 9.34 9.02 20.70
N LEU A 383 10.11 9.98 20.20
CA LEU A 383 10.43 11.22 20.92
C LEU A 383 9.15 12.01 21.26
N TYR A 384 8.21 12.11 20.32
CA TYR A 384 6.92 12.75 20.57
C TYR A 384 6.13 11.99 21.64
N ILE A 385 5.92 10.68 21.49
CA ILE A 385 5.11 9.87 22.42
C ILE A 385 5.67 9.94 23.84
N PHE A 386 7.01 9.87 23.99
CA PHE A 386 7.65 9.95 25.32
C PHE A 386 7.84 11.38 25.85
N SER A 387 7.53 12.41 25.06
CA SER A 387 7.50 13.80 25.53
C SER A 387 6.25 14.09 26.37
N PRO A 388 6.22 15.16 27.16
CA PRO A 388 5.03 15.57 27.92
C PRO A 388 3.80 15.87 27.04
N PHE A 389 3.98 16.11 25.75
CA PHE A 389 2.92 16.45 24.79
C PHE A 389 2.29 15.21 24.13
N GLY A 390 3.02 14.08 24.08
CA GLY A 390 2.62 12.88 23.33
C GLY A 390 1.77 11.89 24.12
N HIS A 391 1.53 12.13 25.42
CA HIS A 391 0.73 11.24 26.26
C HIS A 391 0.03 12.00 27.39
N ARG A 392 -0.95 11.36 28.02
CA ARG A 392 -1.51 11.76 29.31
C ARG A 392 -0.97 10.84 30.39
N ARG A 393 -0.83 11.34 31.62
CA ARG A 393 -0.33 10.60 32.77
C ARG A 393 -1.18 10.94 34.01
N ALA A 394 -1.55 9.92 34.77
CA ALA A 394 -2.24 10.09 36.05
C ALA A 394 -1.85 8.99 37.06
N GLY A 395 -2.09 9.23 38.35
CA GLY A 395 -1.78 8.27 39.42
C GLY A 395 -2.74 7.08 39.46
N THR A 396 -3.99 7.27 39.02
CA THR A 396 -5.06 6.26 39.01
C THR A 396 -5.68 6.12 37.62
N VAL A 397 -6.35 4.98 37.36
CA VAL A 397 -7.07 4.71 36.12
C VAL A 397 -8.20 5.72 35.91
N ALA A 398 -9.02 5.98 36.94
CA ALA A 398 -10.12 6.95 36.86
C ALA A 398 -9.65 8.37 36.53
N ALA A 399 -8.56 8.84 37.17
CA ALA A 399 -7.98 10.15 36.87
C ALA A 399 -7.43 10.23 35.44
N LEU A 400 -6.83 9.14 34.94
CA LEU A 400 -6.37 9.06 33.54
C LEU A 400 -7.54 9.12 32.56
N ALA A 401 -8.60 8.35 32.81
CA ALA A 401 -9.82 8.34 32.00
C ALA A 401 -10.43 9.74 31.89
N SER A 402 -10.62 10.41 33.01
CA SER A 402 -11.13 11.79 33.07
C SER A 402 -10.25 12.77 32.27
N ALA A 403 -8.91 12.65 32.37
CA ALA A 403 -7.96 13.50 31.65
C ALA A 403 -7.97 13.26 30.11
N CYS A 404 -8.50 12.11 29.66
CA CYS A 404 -8.59 11.72 28.26
C CYS A 404 -10.01 11.87 27.70
N GLY A 405 -11.02 12.16 28.50
CA GLY A 405 -12.44 12.14 28.11
C GLY A 405 -12.97 10.73 27.84
N ILE A 406 -12.39 9.72 28.50
CA ILE A 406 -12.83 8.34 28.52
C ILE A 406 -13.80 8.17 29.71
N ASP A 407 -14.83 7.33 29.57
CA ASP A 407 -15.67 6.97 30.73
C ASP A 407 -14.83 6.30 31.83
N PRO A 408 -14.73 6.91 33.05
CA PRO A 408 -13.91 6.36 34.11
C PRO A 408 -14.36 4.98 34.59
N ALA A 409 -15.67 4.76 34.70
CA ALA A 409 -16.20 3.48 35.15
C ALA A 409 -15.96 2.37 34.13
N GLY A 410 -16.15 2.67 32.83
CA GLY A 410 -15.86 1.74 31.74
C GLY A 410 -14.38 1.35 31.68
N LEU A 411 -13.47 2.33 31.80
CA LEU A 411 -12.02 2.04 31.78
C LEU A 411 -11.58 1.23 33.01
N GLU A 412 -12.07 1.55 34.21
CA GLU A 412 -11.78 0.79 35.43
C GLU A 412 -12.28 -0.65 35.33
N ALA A 413 -13.50 -0.85 34.82
CA ALA A 413 -14.06 -2.17 34.59
C ALA A 413 -13.22 -2.98 33.58
N THR A 414 -12.83 -2.36 32.47
CA THR A 414 -11.98 -2.99 31.44
C THR A 414 -10.63 -3.43 32.02
N ILE A 415 -9.93 -2.55 32.76
CA ILE A 415 -8.64 -2.90 33.36
C ILE A 415 -8.80 -4.00 34.41
N ALA A 416 -9.85 -3.96 35.24
CA ALA A 416 -10.12 -4.97 36.24
C ALA A 416 -10.39 -6.35 35.60
N GLN A 417 -11.25 -6.41 34.59
CA GLN A 417 -11.55 -7.65 33.84
C GLN A 417 -10.31 -8.21 33.15
N TYR A 418 -9.52 -7.35 32.48
CA TYR A 418 -8.28 -7.73 31.81
C TYR A 418 -7.27 -8.34 32.81
N ASN A 419 -7.07 -7.70 33.97
CA ASN A 419 -6.19 -8.17 35.02
C ASN A 419 -6.70 -9.48 35.64
N GLN A 420 -8.00 -9.60 35.88
CA GLN A 420 -8.61 -10.82 36.42
C GLN A 420 -8.43 -12.01 35.46
N ALA A 421 -8.68 -11.81 34.16
CA ALA A 421 -8.49 -12.86 33.15
C ALA A 421 -7.03 -13.37 33.12
N ILE A 422 -6.05 -12.47 33.22
CA ILE A 422 -4.63 -12.84 33.29
C ILE A 422 -4.34 -13.66 34.56
N THR A 423 -4.79 -13.18 35.73
CA THR A 423 -4.54 -13.85 37.01
C THR A 423 -5.20 -15.23 37.08
N ALA A 424 -6.37 -15.38 36.45
CA ALA A 424 -7.10 -16.64 36.35
C ALA A 424 -6.59 -17.58 35.24
N GLY A 425 -5.56 -17.19 34.49
CA GLY A 425 -5.03 -17.98 33.36
C GLY A 425 -6.03 -18.15 32.21
N GLN A 426 -7.04 -17.28 32.11
CA GLN A 426 -8.03 -17.34 31.04
C GLN A 426 -7.46 -16.73 29.75
N PRO A 427 -7.84 -17.23 28.56
CA PRO A 427 -7.43 -16.65 27.29
C PRO A 427 -7.96 -15.22 27.14
N ASP A 428 -7.27 -14.39 26.37
CA ASP A 428 -7.73 -13.03 26.05
C ASP A 428 -8.94 -13.10 25.09
N PRO A 429 -10.08 -12.44 25.38
CA PRO A 429 -11.27 -12.50 24.52
C PRO A 429 -11.05 -11.91 23.13
N LEU A 430 -10.05 -11.05 22.95
CA LEU A 430 -9.65 -10.52 21.65
C LEU A 430 -8.45 -11.27 21.02
N GLY A 431 -8.01 -12.40 21.63
CA GLY A 431 -6.97 -13.26 21.11
C GLY A 431 -5.55 -12.69 21.21
N LYS A 432 -5.28 -11.84 22.20
CA LYS A 432 -3.91 -11.34 22.46
C LYS A 432 -3.06 -12.44 23.07
N ALA A 433 -1.89 -12.70 22.48
CA ALA A 433 -0.99 -13.76 22.93
C ALA A 433 -0.41 -13.49 24.31
N ASP A 434 -0.19 -14.55 25.09
CA ASP A 434 0.23 -14.48 26.51
C ASP A 434 1.55 -13.70 26.71
N GLN A 435 2.47 -13.78 25.78
CA GLN A 435 3.75 -13.06 25.83
C GLN A 435 3.58 -11.51 25.89
N TYR A 436 2.43 -10.97 25.49
CA TYR A 436 2.09 -9.54 25.53
C TYR A 436 1.03 -9.21 26.59
N ARG A 437 0.57 -10.21 27.33
CA ARG A 437 -0.42 -10.02 28.41
C ARG A 437 0.27 -9.76 29.73
N ARG A 438 0.00 -8.62 30.31
CA ARG A 438 0.55 -8.21 31.62
C ARG A 438 -0.51 -7.54 32.43
N VAL A 439 -0.54 -7.81 33.72
CA VAL A 439 -1.36 -7.11 34.68
C VAL A 439 -0.99 -5.61 34.67
N LEU A 440 -1.99 -4.76 34.53
CA LEU A 440 -1.85 -3.30 34.54
C LEU A 440 -2.28 -2.79 35.95
N ASP A 441 -1.35 -2.88 36.93
CA ASP A 441 -1.65 -2.61 38.33
C ASP A 441 -0.76 -1.55 39.00
N ARG A 442 0.27 -1.06 38.26
CA ARG A 442 1.27 -0.16 38.83
C ARG A 442 1.23 1.23 38.23
N GLY A 443 0.58 2.15 38.93
CA GLY A 443 0.64 3.56 38.57
C GLY A 443 2.06 4.16 38.61
N PRO A 444 2.30 5.31 38.01
CA PRO A 444 1.34 6.07 37.20
C PRO A 444 0.95 5.35 35.90
N TYR A 445 -0.27 5.62 35.46
CA TYR A 445 -0.80 5.12 34.18
C TYR A 445 -0.58 6.16 33.09
N PHE A 446 -0.48 5.68 31.85
CA PHE A 446 -0.20 6.49 30.66
C PHE A 446 -1.22 6.18 29.56
N ALA A 447 -1.67 7.22 28.86
CA ALA A 447 -2.55 7.09 27.69
C ALA A 447 -1.90 7.77 26.48
N VAL A 448 -1.69 6.99 25.41
CA VAL A 448 -1.24 7.51 24.10
C VAL A 448 -2.45 7.67 23.20
N ASN A 449 -2.68 8.87 22.67
CA ASN A 449 -3.80 9.13 21.77
C ASN A 449 -3.56 8.49 20.39
N LEU A 450 -4.50 7.68 19.92
CA LEU A 450 -4.46 6.96 18.66
C LEU A 450 -5.19 7.67 17.52
N ALA A 451 -5.82 8.82 17.75
CA ALA A 451 -6.57 9.55 16.73
C ALA A 451 -5.70 9.93 15.50
N PRO A 452 -6.30 10.11 14.30
CA PRO A 452 -5.56 10.37 13.07
C PRO A 452 -4.65 11.61 13.13
N GLN A 453 -5.14 12.74 13.56
CA GLN A 453 -4.45 14.05 13.44
C GLN A 453 -3.85 14.56 14.77
N VAL A 454 -3.24 13.67 15.54
CA VAL A 454 -2.66 14.07 16.86
C VAL A 454 -1.42 14.94 16.69
N SER A 455 -0.52 14.57 15.77
CA SER A 455 0.75 15.26 15.53
C SER A 455 1.36 14.82 14.20
N PRO A 456 2.03 15.74 13.47
CA PRO A 456 2.84 15.36 12.31
C PRO A 456 3.97 14.38 12.66
N ALA A 457 4.46 14.39 13.91
CA ALA A 457 5.46 13.42 14.37
C ALA A 457 4.87 12.03 14.68
N TYR A 458 3.54 11.89 14.75
CA TYR A 458 2.83 10.63 14.93
C TYR A 458 1.72 10.50 13.88
N PRO A 459 2.08 10.34 12.60
CA PRO A 459 1.14 10.33 11.51
C PRO A 459 0.24 9.11 11.52
N PHE A 460 -0.88 9.24 10.82
CA PHE A 460 -1.81 8.16 10.51
C PHE A 460 -2.11 8.23 9.01
N PRO A 461 -1.26 7.68 8.15
CA PRO A 461 -1.49 7.68 6.72
C PRO A 461 -2.41 6.53 6.30
N PHE A 462 -3.14 6.70 5.16
CA PHE A 462 -3.96 5.65 4.56
C PHE A 462 -3.68 5.49 3.06
N ILE A 463 -4.07 4.34 2.51
CA ILE A 463 -4.16 4.06 1.07
C ILE A 463 -5.55 3.51 0.73
N THR A 464 -5.96 3.68 -0.53
CA THR A 464 -7.13 3.04 -1.10
C THR A 464 -6.79 1.64 -1.58
N LEU A 465 -7.71 0.69 -1.48
CA LEU A 465 -7.49 -0.71 -1.82
C LEU A 465 -8.27 -1.18 -3.05
N GLY A 466 -9.47 -0.62 -3.30
CA GLY A 466 -10.29 -0.95 -4.45
C GLY A 466 -9.88 -0.25 -5.75
N GLY A 467 -10.42 -0.72 -6.87
CA GLY A 467 -10.10 -0.23 -8.20
C GLY A 467 -11.04 -0.77 -9.29
N LEU A 468 -10.54 -0.85 -10.52
CA LEU A 468 -11.23 -1.45 -11.64
C LEU A 468 -11.39 -2.97 -11.44
N ALA A 469 -12.56 -3.50 -11.75
CA ALA A 469 -12.77 -4.95 -11.78
C ALA A 469 -12.07 -5.55 -13.00
N VAL A 470 -11.31 -6.62 -12.78
CA VAL A 470 -10.52 -7.26 -13.83
C VAL A 470 -10.83 -8.77 -13.91
N ASP A 471 -10.57 -9.33 -15.06
CA ASP A 471 -10.45 -10.77 -15.21
C ASP A 471 -9.22 -11.26 -14.45
N GLU A 472 -9.41 -12.23 -13.59
CA GLU A 472 -8.38 -12.70 -12.66
C GLU A 472 -7.25 -13.50 -13.33
N ASP A 473 -7.47 -14.03 -14.53
CA ASP A 473 -6.48 -14.80 -15.27
C ASP A 473 -5.58 -13.89 -16.12
N THR A 474 -6.14 -12.84 -16.69
CA THR A 474 -5.46 -12.00 -17.68
C THR A 474 -5.14 -10.58 -17.19
N GLY A 475 -5.89 -10.06 -16.21
CA GLY A 475 -5.85 -8.65 -15.82
C GLY A 475 -6.63 -7.72 -16.75
N ALA A 476 -7.38 -8.27 -17.73
CA ALA A 476 -8.24 -7.49 -18.62
C ALA A 476 -9.38 -6.84 -17.83
N VAL A 477 -9.68 -5.58 -18.11
CA VAL A 477 -10.74 -4.83 -17.41
C VAL A 477 -12.11 -5.32 -17.83
N ARG A 478 -13.02 -5.46 -16.87
CA ARG A 478 -14.41 -5.88 -17.10
C ARG A 478 -15.36 -4.69 -17.16
N ARG A 479 -16.41 -4.78 -17.98
CA ARG A 479 -17.56 -3.87 -17.99
C ARG A 479 -18.49 -4.17 -16.82
N GLY A 480 -19.43 -3.26 -16.56
CA GLY A 480 -20.53 -3.49 -15.62
C GLY A 480 -21.41 -4.69 -15.97
N THR A 481 -21.45 -5.11 -17.23
CA THR A 481 -22.12 -6.34 -17.71
C THR A 481 -21.36 -7.63 -17.40
N GLY A 482 -20.09 -7.52 -16.97
CA GLY A 482 -19.19 -8.65 -16.73
C GLY A 482 -18.27 -8.99 -17.90
N ASP A 483 -18.54 -8.47 -19.11
CA ASP A 483 -17.74 -8.70 -20.31
C ASP A 483 -16.35 -8.04 -20.20
N ILE A 484 -15.37 -8.63 -20.86
CA ILE A 484 -14.02 -8.05 -20.96
C ILE A 484 -14.05 -6.85 -21.94
N ILE A 485 -13.34 -5.78 -21.58
CA ILE A 485 -13.04 -4.67 -22.48
C ILE A 485 -11.77 -5.04 -23.26
N PRO A 486 -11.88 -5.36 -24.56
CA PRO A 486 -10.73 -5.82 -25.31
C PRO A 486 -9.65 -4.71 -25.40
N GLY A 487 -8.38 -5.10 -25.20
CA GLY A 487 -7.24 -4.17 -25.26
C GLY A 487 -7.08 -3.26 -24.05
N LEU A 488 -7.85 -3.44 -22.97
CA LEU A 488 -7.68 -2.70 -21.74
C LEU A 488 -7.36 -3.65 -20.58
N TYR A 489 -6.26 -3.36 -19.88
CA TYR A 489 -5.78 -4.10 -18.71
C TYR A 489 -5.58 -3.16 -17.54
N ALA A 490 -5.58 -3.69 -16.31
CA ALA A 490 -5.24 -2.91 -15.13
C ALA A 490 -4.44 -3.73 -14.11
N ALA A 491 -3.58 -3.04 -13.33
CA ALA A 491 -2.70 -3.67 -12.37
C ALA A 491 -2.41 -2.78 -11.15
N GLY A 492 -1.96 -3.41 -10.05
CA GLY A 492 -1.71 -2.75 -8.78
C GLY A 492 -2.99 -2.10 -8.23
N ARG A 493 -2.88 -0.99 -7.50
CA ARG A 493 -4.03 -0.31 -6.90
C ARG A 493 -4.97 0.39 -7.91
N ALA A 494 -4.68 0.34 -9.20
CA ALA A 494 -5.63 0.72 -10.24
C ALA A 494 -6.69 -0.37 -10.48
N ALA A 495 -6.44 -1.59 -10.06
CA ALA A 495 -7.30 -2.76 -10.20
C ALA A 495 -7.66 -3.37 -8.85
N VAL A 496 -8.72 -4.16 -8.81
CA VAL A 496 -8.98 -5.09 -7.70
C VAL A 496 -7.99 -6.25 -7.80
N GLY A 497 -7.35 -6.57 -6.68
CA GLY A 497 -6.33 -7.61 -6.58
C GLY A 497 -6.23 -8.22 -5.19
N ILE A 498 -5.14 -8.91 -4.91
CA ILE A 498 -4.87 -9.61 -3.65
C ILE A 498 -4.96 -8.67 -2.42
N CYS A 499 -4.63 -7.38 -2.61
CA CYS A 499 -4.59 -6.39 -1.55
C CYS A 499 -5.91 -5.61 -1.38
N SER A 500 -7.02 -5.99 -2.05
CA SER A 500 -8.18 -5.11 -2.14
C SER A 500 -9.20 -5.21 -0.99
N ASN A 501 -9.11 -6.22 -0.12
CA ASN A 501 -9.97 -6.30 1.08
C ASN A 501 -9.26 -5.78 2.33
N SER A 502 -8.06 -6.26 2.63
CA SER A 502 -7.26 -5.86 3.78
C SER A 502 -5.79 -5.72 3.39
N TYR A 503 -5.01 -5.08 4.25
CA TYR A 503 -3.61 -4.81 3.99
C TYR A 503 -2.72 -5.24 5.14
N VAL A 504 -1.70 -6.01 4.81
CA VAL A 504 -0.54 -6.25 5.66
C VAL A 504 0.73 -5.76 4.96
N SER A 505 1.78 -5.45 5.73
CA SER A 505 2.97 -4.81 5.15
C SER A 505 3.59 -5.68 4.06
N GLY A 506 3.74 -5.11 2.88
CA GLY A 506 4.30 -5.76 1.71
C GLY A 506 3.27 -6.33 0.73
N LEU A 507 2.01 -6.51 1.13
CA LEU A 507 1.01 -7.12 0.27
C LEU A 507 0.71 -6.29 -0.99
N SER A 508 0.67 -4.96 -0.87
CA SER A 508 0.43 -4.08 -2.03
C SER A 508 1.57 -4.09 -3.05
N LEU A 509 2.84 -4.24 -2.63
CA LEU A 509 3.93 -4.40 -3.59
C LEU A 509 3.96 -5.79 -4.20
N ALA A 510 3.66 -6.84 -3.43
CA ALA A 510 3.53 -8.19 -3.95
C ALA A 510 2.40 -8.29 -4.99
N ASP A 511 1.23 -7.70 -4.70
CA ASP A 511 0.12 -7.59 -5.64
C ASP A 511 0.50 -6.78 -6.89
N ALA A 512 1.25 -5.67 -6.73
CA ALA A 512 1.74 -4.87 -7.85
C ALA A 512 2.67 -5.68 -8.78
N VAL A 513 3.51 -6.56 -8.22
CA VAL A 513 4.37 -7.46 -9.02
C VAL A 513 3.53 -8.52 -9.71
N PHE A 514 2.66 -9.20 -8.97
CA PHE A 514 1.81 -10.28 -9.49
C PHE A 514 0.87 -9.79 -10.60
N SER A 515 0.07 -8.76 -10.31
CA SER A 515 -0.90 -8.22 -11.26
C SER A 515 -0.24 -7.47 -12.42
N GLY A 516 0.89 -6.79 -12.16
CA GLY A 516 1.66 -6.08 -13.19
C GLY A 516 2.22 -7.03 -14.24
N ARG A 517 2.90 -8.11 -13.82
CA ARG A 517 3.42 -9.13 -14.72
C ARG A 517 2.30 -9.76 -15.53
N ARG A 518 1.23 -10.22 -14.87
CA ARG A 518 0.05 -10.80 -15.53
C ARG A 518 -0.51 -9.89 -16.62
N ALA A 519 -0.74 -8.61 -16.30
CA ALA A 519 -1.30 -7.66 -17.27
C ALA A 519 -0.34 -7.37 -18.44
N GLY A 520 0.97 -7.26 -18.17
CA GLY A 520 1.99 -7.02 -19.20
C GLY A 520 2.14 -8.20 -20.17
N GLU A 521 2.22 -9.43 -19.65
CA GLU A 521 2.31 -10.67 -20.44
C GLU A 521 1.08 -10.85 -21.35
N ASN A 522 -0.14 -10.66 -20.80
CA ASN A 522 -1.37 -10.82 -21.58
C ASN A 522 -1.58 -9.68 -22.59
N ALA A 523 -1.20 -8.45 -22.27
CA ALA A 523 -1.23 -7.35 -23.23
C ALA A 523 -0.29 -7.61 -24.42
N ALA A 524 0.90 -8.14 -24.17
CA ALA A 524 1.86 -8.49 -25.23
C ALA A 524 1.35 -9.61 -26.14
N GLY A 525 0.65 -10.62 -25.57
CA GLY A 525 0.11 -11.77 -26.33
C GLY A 525 -1.15 -11.47 -27.15
N SER A 526 -1.77 -10.28 -26.97
CA SER A 526 -3.06 -9.94 -27.57
C SER A 526 -2.97 -9.21 -28.92
N GLY A 527 -1.82 -9.26 -29.61
CA GLY A 527 -1.55 -8.48 -30.83
C GLY A 527 -2.69 -8.46 -31.84
N ARG A 528 -3.11 -7.24 -32.25
CA ARG A 528 -4.17 -6.98 -33.23
C ARG A 528 -3.60 -6.20 -34.40
N ASP A 529 -4.13 -6.45 -35.61
CA ASP A 529 -3.83 -5.62 -36.77
C ASP A 529 -4.44 -4.22 -36.60
N VAL A 530 -3.64 -3.28 -36.14
CA VAL A 530 -4.03 -1.86 -35.97
C VAL A 530 -3.93 -1.10 -37.30
N GLU A 531 -3.35 -1.70 -38.35
CA GLU A 531 -3.27 -1.10 -39.69
C GLU A 531 -4.63 -0.74 -40.31
N ILE A 532 -5.72 -1.36 -39.86
CA ILE A 532 -7.09 -1.09 -40.33
C ILE A 532 -7.58 0.32 -39.95
N LEU A 533 -6.96 0.97 -38.97
CA LEU A 533 -7.44 2.28 -38.49
C LEU A 533 -6.93 3.47 -39.33
N GLU A 534 -5.78 3.35 -40.01
CA GLU A 534 -5.28 4.39 -40.91
C GLU A 534 -6.10 4.50 -42.19
N SER A 535 -6.65 3.39 -42.71
CA SER A 535 -7.42 3.39 -43.95
C SER A 535 -8.83 3.96 -43.80
N LYS A 536 -9.51 3.71 -42.68
CA LYS A 536 -10.90 4.21 -42.46
C LYS A 536 -10.97 5.74 -42.24
N ASN A 537 -9.91 6.34 -41.68
CA ASN A 537 -9.86 7.80 -41.51
C ASN A 537 -9.49 8.56 -42.79
N GLN A 538 -9.02 7.89 -43.84
CA GLN A 538 -8.77 8.50 -45.17
C GLN A 538 -10.01 8.46 -46.07
N GLU A 539 -10.96 7.54 -45.84
CA GLU A 539 -12.20 7.46 -46.62
C GLU A 539 -13.33 8.40 -46.14
N THR A 540 -13.18 9.03 -44.97
CA THR A 540 -14.20 9.90 -44.36
C THR A 540 -13.83 11.41 -44.42
N ARG A 541 -12.86 11.77 -45.26
CA ARG A 541 -12.51 13.20 -45.53
C ARG A 541 -12.77 13.54 -46.98
#